data_c914f7d2968ed02787864add9fb8cd79
#
_entry.id   c914f7d2968ed02787864add9fb8cd79
#
_cell.length_a   1.000
_cell.length_b   1.000
_cell.length_c   1.000
_cell.angle_alpha   90.00
_cell.angle_beta   90.00
_cell.angle_gamma   90.00
#
_symmetry.space_group_name_H-M   'P 1'
#
loop_
_entity.id
_entity.type
_entity.pdbx_description
1 polymer ?
#
loop_
_entity_poly.entity_id
_entity_poly.type
_entity_poly.pdbx_seq_one_letter_code
_entity_poly.pdbx_strand_id
1 'polypeptide(L)'
;MDPDSAFYKSAALLPVGPLEQEAFRSHLDGKFEQGKRSVTEELWSEIFAFTHEIPGDVQQLCSALWETSSVGETLDLTILAEAVEQVISRDRMGFESLIEMISERQLSVLRSIARLGGRHPYSEDFMKNVGTRQPATVRVALDGLVKKRIVMKQGGEFRIYSPFFAAWLLREGY
;
A
#
# COMPACT_ATOMS: atom_id res chain seq x y z
N MET A 1 -19.50 -11.16 -8.56
CA MET A 1 -20.39 -11.73 -7.54
C MET A 1 -20.94 -13.02 -8.12
N ASP A 2 -20.79 -14.15 -7.43
CA ASP A 2 -21.20 -15.47 -7.92
C ASP A 2 -22.72 -15.59 -7.89
N PRO A 3 -23.41 -15.83 -9.04
CA PRO A 3 -24.86 -15.92 -9.09
C PRO A 3 -25.43 -17.13 -8.34
N ASP A 4 -24.59 -18.12 -8.01
CA ASP A 4 -25.00 -19.33 -7.27
C ASP A 4 -24.86 -19.16 -5.73
N SER A 5 -24.43 -18.00 -5.25
CA SER A 5 -24.36 -17.72 -3.82
C SER A 5 -25.76 -17.56 -3.24
N ALA A 6 -26.04 -18.25 -2.13
CA ALA A 6 -27.33 -18.19 -1.42
C ALA A 6 -27.73 -16.76 -1.01
N PHE A 7 -26.78 -15.83 -0.94
CA PHE A 7 -27.00 -14.41 -0.61
C PHE A 7 -27.12 -13.48 -1.81
N TYR A 8 -27.01 -13.99 -3.05
CA TYR A 8 -26.99 -13.16 -4.26
C TYR A 8 -28.25 -12.27 -4.43
N LYS A 9 -29.43 -12.76 -3.98
CA LYS A 9 -30.70 -12.03 -4.05
C LYS A 9 -31.16 -11.43 -2.71
N SER A 10 -30.43 -11.69 -1.62
CA SER A 10 -30.85 -11.32 -0.26
C SER A 10 -30.14 -10.07 0.27
N ALA A 11 -29.13 -9.55 -0.42
CA ALA A 11 -28.38 -8.36 -0.03
C ALA A 11 -28.59 -7.24 -1.03
N ALA A 12 -28.99 -6.08 -0.53
CA ALA A 12 -28.96 -4.84 -1.31
C ALA A 12 -27.51 -4.39 -1.50
N LEU A 13 -27.09 -4.14 -2.75
CA LEU A 13 -25.82 -3.51 -3.05
C LEU A 13 -25.91 -2.03 -2.60
N LEU A 14 -25.19 -1.70 -1.53
CA LEU A 14 -24.97 -0.33 -1.13
C LEU A 14 -23.62 0.11 -1.72
N PRO A 15 -23.62 0.97 -2.76
CA PRO A 15 -22.37 1.53 -3.27
C PRO A 15 -21.81 2.49 -2.22
N VAL A 16 -20.67 2.13 -1.62
CA VAL A 16 -19.91 3.02 -0.76
C VAL A 16 -18.93 3.76 -1.65
N GLY A 17 -19.12 5.08 -1.76
CA GLY A 17 -18.17 5.97 -2.46
C GLY A 17 -16.83 6.10 -1.71
N PRO A 18 -15.85 6.76 -2.33
CA PRO A 18 -14.61 7.09 -1.63
C PRO A 18 -14.93 7.95 -0.39
N LEU A 19 -14.18 7.72 0.68
CA LEU A 19 -14.27 8.58 1.88
C LEU A 19 -13.78 9.98 1.52
N GLU A 20 -14.48 10.98 2.01
CA GLU A 20 -14.01 12.35 1.91
C GLU A 20 -12.79 12.52 2.83
N GLN A 21 -11.66 12.89 2.24
CA GLN A 21 -10.35 12.91 2.91
C GLN A 21 -10.36 13.80 4.16
N GLU A 22 -10.95 15.00 4.06
CA GLU A 22 -11.01 15.96 5.16
C GLU A 22 -11.83 15.44 6.35
N ALA A 23 -13.01 14.85 6.09
CA ALA A 23 -13.85 14.27 7.13
C ALA A 23 -13.16 13.06 7.79
N PHE A 24 -12.47 12.25 6.99
CA PHE A 24 -11.73 11.08 7.47
C PHE A 24 -10.53 11.50 8.34
N ARG A 25 -9.76 12.49 7.87
CA ARG A 25 -8.67 13.09 8.61
C ARG A 25 -9.16 13.66 9.94
N SER A 26 -10.20 14.49 9.92
CA SER A 26 -10.77 15.11 11.14
C SER A 26 -11.20 14.07 12.16
N HIS A 27 -11.78 12.95 11.69
CA HIS A 27 -12.14 11.83 12.58
C HIS A 27 -10.90 11.22 13.26
N LEU A 28 -9.84 10.95 12.50
CA LEU A 28 -8.61 10.36 13.03
C LEU A 28 -7.87 11.32 13.98
N ASP A 29 -7.81 12.61 13.62
CA ASP A 29 -7.22 13.66 14.43
C ASP A 29 -7.91 13.75 15.80
N GLY A 30 -9.25 13.78 15.80
CA GLY A 30 -10.04 13.70 17.04
C GLY A 30 -9.76 12.45 17.89
N LYS A 31 -9.35 11.33 17.28
CA LYS A 31 -8.89 10.15 18.05
C LYS A 31 -7.55 10.40 18.73
N PHE A 32 -6.59 10.99 18.02
CA PHE A 32 -5.30 11.37 18.60
C PHE A 32 -5.47 12.36 19.75
N GLU A 33 -6.31 13.38 19.59
CA GLU A 33 -6.62 14.38 20.63
C GLU A 33 -7.26 13.73 21.88
N GLN A 34 -8.22 12.81 21.73
CA GLN A 34 -8.80 12.06 22.83
C GLN A 34 -7.74 11.26 23.61
N GLY A 35 -6.70 10.79 22.93
CA GLY A 35 -5.54 10.15 23.52
C GLY A 35 -4.47 11.13 24.01
N LYS A 36 -4.76 12.43 24.02
CA LYS A 36 -3.80 13.48 24.39
C LYS A 36 -2.54 13.45 23.52
N ARG A 37 -2.71 13.28 22.23
CA ARG A 37 -1.66 13.37 21.22
C ARG A 37 -2.08 14.39 20.16
N SER A 38 -1.13 14.96 19.47
CA SER A 38 -1.38 15.82 18.30
C SER A 38 -0.53 15.34 17.13
N VAL A 39 -0.98 15.61 15.92
CA VAL A 39 -0.29 15.20 14.67
C VAL A 39 -0.05 16.46 13.85
N THR A 40 1.18 16.67 13.39
CA THR A 40 1.52 17.84 12.58
C THR A 40 0.93 17.75 11.17
N GLU A 41 0.74 18.91 10.52
CA GLU A 41 0.24 18.99 9.13
C GLU A 41 1.16 18.22 8.15
N GLU A 42 2.46 18.35 8.35
CA GLU A 42 3.47 17.68 7.53
C GLU A 42 3.35 16.17 7.65
N LEU A 43 3.13 15.65 8.87
CA LEU A 43 2.95 14.22 9.07
C LEU A 43 1.64 13.73 8.44
N TRP A 44 0.54 14.48 8.56
CA TRP A 44 -0.71 14.15 7.87
C TRP A 44 -0.53 14.07 6.35
N SER A 45 0.14 15.06 5.76
CA SER A 45 0.46 15.05 4.32
C SER A 45 1.22 13.79 3.92
N GLU A 46 2.22 13.39 4.71
CA GLU A 46 3.04 12.21 4.40
C GLU A 46 2.28 10.89 4.63
N ILE A 47 1.43 10.81 5.66
CA ILE A 47 0.54 9.65 5.88
C ILE A 47 -0.32 9.40 4.64
N PHE A 48 -1.00 10.42 4.13
CA PHE A 48 -1.86 10.28 2.95
C PHE A 48 -1.07 10.00 1.67
N ALA A 49 0.08 10.65 1.50
CA ALA A 49 0.96 10.38 0.35
C ALA A 49 1.48 8.94 0.35
N PHE A 50 1.99 8.46 1.47
CA PHE A 50 2.51 7.10 1.63
C PHE A 50 1.43 6.03 1.41
N THR A 51 0.25 6.22 1.98
CA THR A 51 -0.87 5.26 1.93
C THR A 51 -1.72 5.41 0.67
N HIS A 52 -1.40 6.38 -0.19
CA HIS A 52 -2.19 6.71 -1.38
C HIS A 52 -3.68 6.95 -1.08
N GLU A 53 -3.96 7.52 0.09
CA GLU A 53 -5.31 7.82 0.57
C GLU A 53 -6.22 6.59 0.73
N ILE A 54 -5.65 5.38 0.76
CA ILE A 54 -6.42 4.14 0.98
C ILE A 54 -6.82 4.07 2.46
N PRO A 55 -8.12 4.12 2.80
CA PRO A 55 -8.55 4.25 4.19
C PRO A 55 -8.03 3.17 5.13
N GLY A 56 -7.95 1.92 4.66
CA GLY A 56 -7.41 0.81 5.44
C GLY A 56 -5.94 0.99 5.80
N ASP A 57 -5.12 1.41 4.81
CA ASP A 57 -3.70 1.65 5.00
C ASP A 57 -3.45 2.88 5.89
N VAL A 58 -4.25 3.95 5.73
CA VAL A 58 -4.23 5.11 6.63
C VAL A 58 -4.51 4.70 8.07
N GLN A 59 -5.57 3.93 8.31
CA GLN A 59 -5.91 3.46 9.65
C GLN A 59 -4.81 2.58 10.25
N GLN A 60 -4.23 1.68 9.44
CA GLN A 60 -3.14 0.80 9.87
C GLN A 60 -1.92 1.61 10.30
N LEU A 61 -1.53 2.63 9.52
CA LEU A 61 -0.41 3.51 9.85
C LEU A 61 -0.72 4.37 11.08
N CYS A 62 -1.92 4.94 11.18
CA CYS A 62 -2.34 5.71 12.35
C CYS A 62 -2.37 4.86 13.63
N SER A 63 -2.76 3.58 13.53
CA SER A 63 -2.68 2.64 14.66
C SER A 63 -1.24 2.41 15.11
N ALA A 64 -0.32 2.24 14.17
CA ALA A 64 1.11 2.10 14.50
C ALA A 64 1.68 3.39 15.11
N LEU A 65 1.36 4.56 14.55
CA LEU A 65 1.75 5.87 15.12
C LEU A 65 1.22 6.03 16.56
N TRP A 66 -0.01 5.61 16.81
CA TRP A 66 -0.57 5.63 18.15
C TRP A 66 0.20 4.74 19.12
N GLU A 67 0.57 3.55 18.71
CA GLU A 67 1.24 2.57 19.56
C GLU A 67 2.71 2.90 19.81
N THR A 68 3.38 3.55 18.87
CA THR A 68 4.78 3.99 19.00
C THR A 68 4.91 5.30 19.77
N SER A 69 3.83 6.08 19.93
CA SER A 69 3.84 7.39 20.56
C SER A 69 3.43 7.36 22.03
N SER A 70 3.89 8.37 22.77
CA SER A 70 3.56 8.58 24.18
C SER A 70 2.41 9.57 24.37
N VAL A 71 1.72 9.48 25.52
CA VAL A 71 0.68 10.48 25.90
C VAL A 71 1.32 11.86 26.08
N GLY A 72 0.71 12.88 25.50
CA GLY A 72 1.21 14.27 25.52
C GLY A 72 2.18 14.59 24.39
N GLU A 73 2.47 13.66 23.50
CA GLU A 73 3.41 13.83 22.40
C GLU A 73 2.76 14.53 21.20
N THR A 74 3.56 15.38 20.53
CA THR A 74 3.25 15.91 19.20
C THR A 74 4.01 15.07 18.17
N LEU A 75 3.27 14.33 17.35
CA LEU A 75 3.81 13.46 16.34
C LEU A 75 4.20 14.27 15.10
N ASP A 76 5.43 14.11 14.67
CA ASP A 76 5.99 14.72 13.46
C ASP A 76 6.62 13.64 12.56
N LEU A 77 7.31 14.05 11.50
CA LEU A 77 7.91 13.12 10.53
C LEU A 77 8.94 12.15 11.13
N THR A 78 9.49 12.44 12.29
CA THR A 78 10.55 11.61 12.90
C THR A 78 10.05 10.24 13.34
N ILE A 79 8.76 10.14 13.72
CA ILE A 79 8.14 8.88 14.17
C ILE A 79 7.66 8.00 13.00
N LEU A 80 7.52 8.55 11.79
CA LEU A 80 6.89 7.86 10.66
C LEU A 80 7.63 6.57 10.27
N ALA A 81 8.95 6.63 10.22
CA ALA A 81 9.76 5.48 9.84
C ALA A 81 9.60 4.30 10.80
N GLU A 82 9.52 4.59 12.11
CA GLU A 82 9.30 3.58 13.15
C GLU A 82 7.90 2.97 13.04
N ALA A 83 6.87 3.80 12.84
CA ALA A 83 5.50 3.31 12.65
C ALA A 83 5.36 2.43 11.40
N VAL A 84 5.97 2.80 10.28
CA VAL A 84 6.01 1.97 9.07
C VAL A 84 6.71 0.64 9.35
N GLU A 85 7.84 0.66 10.06
CA GLU A 85 8.57 -0.56 10.44
C GLU A 85 7.74 -1.49 11.33
N GLN A 86 6.97 -0.94 12.25
CA GLN A 86 6.08 -1.71 13.09
C GLN A 86 5.00 -2.43 12.28
N VAL A 87 4.40 -1.76 11.29
CA VAL A 87 3.44 -2.41 10.37
C VAL A 87 4.12 -3.51 9.56
N ILE A 88 5.29 -3.22 8.96
CA ILE A 88 6.06 -4.20 8.19
C ILE A 88 6.38 -5.44 9.04
N SER A 89 6.82 -5.23 10.28
CA SER A 89 7.17 -6.33 11.19
C SER A 89 5.97 -7.23 11.50
N ARG A 90 4.77 -6.67 11.66
CA ARG A 90 3.52 -7.43 11.88
C ARG A 90 3.11 -8.24 10.67
N ASP A 91 3.23 -7.64 9.49
CA ASP A 91 2.74 -8.23 8.25
C ASP A 91 3.79 -9.07 7.52
N ARG A 92 5.01 -9.17 8.05
CA ARG A 92 6.18 -9.82 7.45
C ARG A 92 5.88 -11.23 6.94
N MET A 93 5.27 -12.08 7.73
CA MET A 93 4.93 -13.46 7.33
C MET A 93 3.97 -13.47 6.13
N GLY A 94 3.03 -12.52 6.08
CA GLY A 94 2.13 -12.35 4.95
C GLY A 94 2.89 -11.93 3.69
N PHE A 95 3.86 -11.03 3.81
CA PHE A 95 4.69 -10.58 2.69
C PHE A 95 5.58 -11.70 2.15
N GLU A 96 6.22 -12.47 3.04
CA GLU A 96 7.00 -13.66 2.66
C GLU A 96 6.13 -14.68 1.90
N SER A 97 4.91 -14.94 2.39
CA SER A 97 3.96 -15.83 1.70
C SER A 97 3.54 -15.30 0.33
N LEU A 98 3.39 -13.98 0.15
CA LEU A 98 3.13 -13.39 -1.16
C LEU A 98 4.29 -13.62 -2.13
N ILE A 99 5.55 -13.53 -1.65
CA ILE A 99 6.73 -13.81 -2.48
C ILE A 99 6.76 -15.27 -2.94
N GLU A 100 6.42 -16.22 -2.07
CA GLU A 100 6.38 -17.65 -2.42
C GLU A 100 5.35 -17.99 -3.51
N MET A 101 4.26 -17.19 -3.61
CA MET A 101 3.19 -17.39 -4.59
C MET A 101 3.49 -16.81 -5.98
N ILE A 102 4.60 -16.09 -6.15
CA ILE A 102 4.94 -15.44 -7.42
C ILE A 102 6.20 -15.99 -8.03
N SER A 103 6.32 -15.87 -9.36
CA SER A 103 7.53 -16.28 -10.06
C SER A 103 8.65 -15.24 -9.87
N GLU A 104 9.91 -15.66 -10.05
CA GLU A 104 11.07 -14.74 -10.03
C GLU A 104 10.90 -13.56 -10.99
N ARG A 105 10.28 -13.79 -12.16
CA ARG A 105 10.01 -12.71 -13.11
C ARG A 105 8.98 -11.72 -12.58
N GLN A 106 7.94 -12.20 -11.91
CA GLN A 106 6.96 -11.34 -11.24
C GLN A 106 7.61 -10.56 -10.09
N LEU A 107 8.48 -11.20 -9.34
CA LEU A 107 9.24 -10.53 -8.27
C LEU A 107 10.17 -9.43 -8.83
N SER A 108 10.89 -9.69 -9.93
CA SER A 108 11.72 -8.67 -10.59
C SER A 108 10.89 -7.46 -11.05
N VAL A 109 9.68 -7.69 -11.57
CA VAL A 109 8.75 -6.61 -11.95
C VAL A 109 8.27 -5.85 -10.72
N LEU A 110 7.90 -6.52 -9.63
CA LEU A 110 7.49 -5.87 -8.38
C LEU A 110 8.58 -4.96 -7.82
N ARG A 111 9.81 -5.44 -7.78
CA ARG A 111 10.98 -4.64 -7.35
C ARG A 111 11.17 -3.41 -8.23
N SER A 112 10.98 -3.57 -9.54
CA SER A 112 11.08 -2.45 -10.48
C SER A 112 9.98 -1.42 -10.25
N ILE A 113 8.74 -1.85 -9.95
CA ILE A 113 7.65 -0.95 -9.57
C ILE A 113 7.99 -0.22 -8.27
N ALA A 114 8.47 -0.92 -7.26
CA ALA A 114 8.82 -0.33 -5.96
C ALA A 114 9.94 0.73 -6.09
N ARG A 115 10.94 0.49 -6.96
CA ARG A 115 12.10 1.38 -7.13
C ARG A 115 11.87 2.55 -8.06
N LEU A 116 11.17 2.33 -9.19
CA LEU A 116 11.06 3.26 -10.30
C LEU A 116 9.63 3.79 -10.51
N GLY A 117 8.67 3.27 -9.75
CA GLY A 117 7.25 3.45 -10.02
C GLY A 117 6.77 2.63 -11.22
N GLY A 118 5.46 2.56 -11.41
CA GLY A 118 4.85 1.74 -12.47
C GLY A 118 4.23 2.54 -13.62
N ARG A 119 4.61 3.81 -13.79
CA ARG A 119 4.07 4.68 -14.84
C ARG A 119 4.55 4.29 -16.23
N HIS A 120 5.79 3.90 -16.35
CA HIS A 120 6.44 3.56 -17.64
C HIS A 120 7.08 2.16 -17.61
N PRO A 121 6.28 1.07 -17.47
CA PRO A 121 6.80 -0.28 -17.24
C PRO A 121 7.51 -0.88 -18.47
N TYR A 122 7.44 -0.21 -19.61
CA TYR A 122 8.09 -0.63 -20.85
C TYR A 122 9.25 0.28 -21.25
N SER A 123 9.65 1.23 -20.40
CA SER A 123 10.84 2.05 -20.64
C SER A 123 12.11 1.20 -20.58
N GLU A 124 13.16 1.66 -21.23
CA GLU A 124 14.45 0.97 -21.22
C GLU A 124 14.98 0.76 -19.80
N ASP A 125 14.91 1.78 -18.94
CA ASP A 125 15.36 1.72 -17.56
C ASP A 125 14.55 0.69 -16.75
N PHE A 126 13.22 0.67 -16.90
CA PHE A 126 12.39 -0.30 -16.21
C PHE A 126 12.70 -1.74 -16.67
N MET A 127 12.78 -1.96 -17.99
CA MET A 127 13.09 -3.28 -18.54
C MET A 127 14.48 -3.76 -18.16
N LYS A 128 15.47 -2.85 -18.13
CA LYS A 128 16.82 -3.14 -17.63
C LYS A 128 16.81 -3.55 -16.17
N ASN A 129 16.03 -2.86 -15.33
CA ASN A 129 15.86 -3.21 -13.91
C ASN A 129 15.20 -4.59 -13.73
N VAL A 130 14.22 -4.93 -14.56
CA VAL A 130 13.60 -6.27 -14.60
C VAL A 130 14.55 -7.35 -15.13
N GLY A 131 15.62 -6.98 -15.81
CA GLY A 131 16.56 -7.92 -16.45
C GLY A 131 15.99 -8.55 -17.74
N THR A 132 15.25 -7.78 -18.54
CA THR A 132 14.71 -8.21 -19.84
C THR A 132 14.74 -7.10 -20.88
N ARG A 133 14.81 -7.49 -22.15
CA ARG A 133 14.63 -6.57 -23.30
C ARG A 133 13.30 -6.77 -24.02
N GLN A 134 12.47 -7.70 -23.53
CA GLN A 134 11.21 -8.08 -24.16
C GLN A 134 10.00 -7.48 -23.43
N PRO A 135 9.30 -6.49 -24.01
CA PRO A 135 8.11 -5.89 -23.40
C PRO A 135 6.99 -6.90 -23.10
N ALA A 136 6.87 -7.94 -23.94
CA ALA A 136 5.89 -9.00 -23.73
C ALA A 136 6.10 -9.75 -22.42
N THR A 137 7.35 -9.96 -21.98
CA THR A 137 7.68 -10.59 -20.69
C THR A 137 7.20 -9.76 -19.52
N VAL A 138 7.42 -8.44 -19.58
CA VAL A 138 6.95 -7.50 -18.54
C VAL A 138 5.42 -7.48 -18.50
N ARG A 139 4.75 -7.45 -19.66
CA ARG A 139 3.29 -7.46 -19.75
C ARG A 139 2.70 -8.71 -19.09
N VAL A 140 3.18 -9.90 -19.44
CA VAL A 140 2.68 -11.17 -18.88
C VAL A 140 2.87 -11.20 -17.35
N ALA A 141 4.01 -10.71 -16.86
CA ALA A 141 4.26 -10.64 -15.42
C ALA A 141 3.30 -9.66 -14.72
N LEU A 142 3.08 -8.47 -15.30
CA LEU A 142 2.13 -7.47 -14.78
C LEU A 142 0.69 -8.01 -14.76
N ASP A 143 0.24 -8.64 -15.85
CA ASP A 143 -1.09 -9.21 -15.94
C ASP A 143 -1.30 -10.28 -14.86
N GLY A 144 -0.28 -11.12 -14.62
CA GLY A 144 -0.29 -12.11 -13.56
C GLY A 144 -0.35 -11.50 -12.15
N LEU A 145 0.39 -10.42 -11.90
CA LEU A 145 0.38 -9.69 -10.63
C LEU A 145 -0.94 -8.97 -10.37
N VAL A 146 -1.54 -8.39 -11.41
CA VAL A 146 -2.87 -7.77 -11.33
C VAL A 146 -3.95 -8.82 -11.04
N LYS A 147 -3.90 -9.99 -11.72
CA LYS A 147 -4.83 -11.11 -11.45
C LYS A 147 -4.73 -11.60 -10.00
N LYS A 148 -3.54 -11.60 -9.42
CA LYS A 148 -3.30 -11.96 -8.02
C LYS A 148 -3.64 -10.84 -7.02
N ARG A 149 -4.03 -9.67 -7.50
CA ARG A 149 -4.30 -8.47 -6.69
C ARG A 149 -3.11 -7.99 -5.85
N ILE A 150 -1.90 -8.29 -6.30
CA ILE A 150 -0.65 -7.77 -5.69
C ILE A 150 -0.34 -6.39 -6.27
N VAL A 151 -0.67 -6.19 -7.54
CA VAL A 151 -0.54 -4.93 -8.27
C VAL A 151 -1.92 -4.49 -8.74
N MET A 152 -2.20 -3.20 -8.66
CA MET A 152 -3.37 -2.57 -9.28
C MET A 152 -2.95 -1.74 -10.49
N LYS A 153 -3.87 -1.55 -11.44
CA LYS A 153 -3.70 -0.62 -12.56
C LYS A 153 -4.72 0.49 -12.44
N GLN A 154 -4.26 1.71 -12.27
CA GLN A 154 -5.10 2.90 -12.13
C GLN A 154 -4.52 4.05 -12.96
N GLY A 155 -5.35 4.72 -13.79
CA GLY A 155 -4.89 5.85 -14.59
C GLY A 155 -3.74 5.54 -15.57
N GLY A 156 -3.55 4.28 -15.98
CA GLY A 156 -2.43 3.85 -16.82
C GLY A 156 -1.15 3.49 -16.06
N GLU A 157 -1.13 3.70 -14.76
CA GLU A 157 -0.01 3.37 -13.87
C GLU A 157 -0.25 2.05 -13.13
N PHE A 158 0.82 1.27 -12.96
CA PHE A 158 0.82 0.08 -12.12
C PHE A 158 1.37 0.43 -10.74
N ARG A 159 0.66 -0.01 -9.70
CA ARG A 159 1.04 0.27 -8.31
C ARG A 159 0.92 -0.99 -7.49
N ILE A 160 1.85 -1.21 -6.57
CA ILE A 160 1.74 -2.27 -5.58
C ILE A 160 0.57 -1.93 -4.66
N TYR A 161 -0.31 -2.91 -4.41
CA TYR A 161 -1.55 -2.68 -3.66
C TYR A 161 -1.28 -2.18 -2.24
N SER A 162 -0.34 -2.84 -1.51
CA SER A 162 0.05 -2.42 -0.17
C SER A 162 1.31 -1.55 -0.20
N PRO A 163 1.27 -0.31 0.32
CA PRO A 163 2.45 0.54 0.42
C PRO A 163 3.49 -0.03 1.40
N PHE A 164 3.05 -0.74 2.43
CA PHE A 164 3.93 -1.42 3.38
C PHE A 164 4.69 -2.57 2.74
N PHE A 165 4.03 -3.35 1.87
CA PHE A 165 4.70 -4.37 1.09
C PHE A 165 5.72 -3.78 0.12
N ALA A 166 5.41 -2.65 -0.52
CA ALA A 166 6.35 -1.94 -1.38
C ALA A 166 7.59 -1.45 -0.59
N ALA A 167 7.37 -0.87 0.60
CA ALA A 167 8.44 -0.42 1.48
C ALA A 167 9.32 -1.60 1.98
N TRP A 168 8.69 -2.72 2.33
CA TRP A 168 9.40 -3.94 2.74
C TRP A 168 10.29 -4.50 1.61
N LEU A 169 9.79 -4.57 0.38
CA LEU A 169 10.56 -5.02 -0.79
C LEU A 169 11.82 -4.17 -1.04
N LEU A 170 11.77 -2.87 -0.76
CA LEU A 170 12.90 -1.97 -0.92
C LEU A 170 13.98 -2.19 0.15
N ARG A 171 13.60 -2.60 1.36
CA ARG A 171 14.50 -2.78 2.50
C ARG A 171 15.22 -4.12 2.51
N GLU A 172 14.50 -5.20 2.28
CA GLU A 172 15.06 -6.57 2.36
C GLU A 172 16.03 -6.88 1.20
N GLY A 173 16.20 -5.96 0.24
CA GLY A 173 17.13 -6.15 -0.88
C GLY A 173 16.75 -7.28 -1.83
N TYR A 174 15.48 -7.74 -1.71
CA TYR A 174 14.94 -8.75 -2.63
C TYR A 174 15.01 -8.29 -4.07
#